data_a36fec3db4a00fcd894321b4d4fab37a
#
_entry.id   a36fec3db4a00fcd894321b4d4fab37a
#
_cell.length_a   1.000
_cell.length_b   1.000
_cell.length_c   1.000
_cell.angle_alpha   90.00
_cell.angle_beta   90.00
_cell.angle_gamma   90.00
#
_symmetry.space_group_name_H-M   'P 1'
#
loop_
_entity.id
_entity.type
_entity.pdbx_description
1 polymer ?
#
loop_
_entity_poly.entity_id
_entity_poly.type
_entity_poly.pdbx_seq_one_letter_code
_entity_poly.pdbx_strand_id
1 'polypeptide(L)'
;VPVEVKQKKQTIIFDKDEGPRPGTTAESLAKLRPINKDGVVTAGNASGINDGAAAVIVMSEEKAKELGVKAQVEWLGGCLGGVDPRIMGVGPVASTTKLLKRLNMTIDDLDIYEANEAFAAQSVAVGKDLKFDLNKLNLTGGAIALGHPVGASGCRIFVTLLANMERTGAKTGLATLCIGGGMGCSCIVRALD
;
A
#
# COMPACT_ATOMS: atom_id res chain seq x y z
N VAL A 1 11.10 -14.11 7.83
CA VAL A 1 12.08 -15.18 7.52
C VAL A 1 13.48 -14.66 7.87
N PRO A 2 14.25 -15.35 8.72
CA PRO A 2 15.62 -14.97 9.03
C PRO A 2 16.51 -14.99 7.78
N VAL A 3 17.39 -13.99 7.66
CA VAL A 3 18.32 -13.86 6.54
C VAL A 3 19.74 -13.69 7.07
N GLU A 4 20.67 -14.48 6.54
CA GLU A 4 22.09 -14.33 6.86
C GLU A 4 22.67 -13.14 6.08
N VAL A 5 23.20 -12.15 6.80
CA VAL A 5 23.84 -10.97 6.22
C VAL A 5 25.31 -10.96 6.60
N LYS A 6 26.19 -10.99 5.60
CA LYS A 6 27.63 -10.87 5.79
C LYS A 6 28.00 -9.40 6.02
N GLN A 7 28.53 -9.11 7.18
CA GLN A 7 29.07 -7.78 7.52
C GLN A 7 30.57 -7.88 7.80
N LYS A 8 31.39 -7.39 6.88
CA LYS A 8 32.88 -7.37 7.00
C LYS A 8 33.49 -8.68 7.51
N LYS A 9 33.58 -8.86 8.84
CA LYS A 9 34.23 -10.01 9.48
C LYS A 9 33.26 -10.96 10.20
N GLN A 10 31.96 -10.71 10.15
CA GLN A 10 30.96 -11.52 10.83
C GLN A 10 29.72 -11.74 9.96
N THR A 11 29.03 -12.84 10.20
CA THR A 11 27.69 -13.07 9.66
C THR A 11 26.70 -12.81 10.78
N ILE A 12 25.69 -12.01 10.51
CA ILE A 12 24.57 -11.76 11.43
C ILE A 12 23.30 -12.38 10.86
N ILE A 13 22.42 -12.83 11.74
CA ILE A 13 21.08 -13.26 11.38
C ILE A 13 20.17 -12.03 11.50
N PHE A 14 19.62 -11.59 10.38
CA PHE A 14 18.64 -10.51 10.33
C PHE A 14 17.25 -11.15 10.37
N ASP A 15 16.57 -11.06 11.50
CA ASP A 15 15.29 -11.73 11.77
C ASP A 15 14.20 -10.80 12.33
N LYS A 16 14.55 -9.52 12.57
CA LYS A 16 13.63 -8.50 13.09
C LYS A 16 13.53 -7.34 12.13
N ASP A 17 12.30 -6.86 11.92
CA ASP A 17 12.04 -5.63 11.17
C ASP A 17 12.53 -4.40 11.98
N GLU A 18 13.29 -3.52 11.35
CA GLU A 18 13.85 -2.31 11.97
C GLU A 18 12.88 -1.11 11.90
N GLY A 19 11.87 -1.16 11.02
CA GLY A 19 10.95 -0.06 10.76
C GLY A 19 10.01 0.23 11.95
N PRO A 20 9.25 -0.75 12.43
CA PRO A 20 8.28 -0.54 13.51
C PRO A 20 8.96 -0.11 14.82
N ARG A 21 8.44 0.96 15.44
CA ARG A 21 8.97 1.51 16.69
C ARG A 21 7.96 1.35 17.82
N PRO A 22 8.10 0.36 18.69
CA PRO A 22 7.25 0.19 19.86
C PRO A 22 7.27 1.42 20.76
N GLY A 23 6.13 1.77 21.36
CA GLY A 23 6.02 2.91 22.27
C GLY A 23 5.92 4.28 21.58
N THR A 24 5.69 4.33 20.27
CA THR A 24 5.37 5.58 19.59
C THR A 24 4.05 6.14 20.09
N THR A 25 4.03 7.41 20.53
CA THR A 25 2.84 8.12 21.01
C THR A 25 2.68 9.47 20.33
N ALA A 26 1.48 10.06 20.42
CA ALA A 26 1.23 11.40 19.88
C ALA A 26 2.18 12.44 20.49
N GLU A 27 2.48 12.34 21.79
CA GLU A 27 3.40 13.23 22.50
C GLU A 27 4.85 13.06 22.01
N SER A 28 5.27 11.83 21.69
CA SER A 28 6.61 11.59 21.14
C SER A 28 6.73 12.13 19.71
N LEU A 29 5.69 11.97 18.90
CA LEU A 29 5.64 12.48 17.52
C LEU A 29 5.60 14.02 17.49
N ALA A 30 4.89 14.65 18.42
CA ALA A 30 4.78 16.12 18.51
C ALA A 30 6.13 16.82 18.79
N LYS A 31 7.13 16.09 19.32
CA LYS A 31 8.48 16.60 19.58
C LYS A 31 9.40 16.59 18.36
N LEU A 32 8.99 15.93 17.28
CA LEU A 32 9.80 15.82 16.08
C LEU A 32 9.81 17.13 15.29
N ARG A 33 10.99 17.48 14.80
CA ARG A 33 11.16 18.69 13.99
C ARG A 33 10.64 18.45 12.57
N PRO A 34 9.93 19.41 11.98
CA PRO A 34 9.58 19.37 10.57
C PRO A 34 10.82 19.29 9.67
N ILE A 35 10.71 18.55 8.57
CA ILE A 35 11.78 18.42 7.56
C ILE A 35 12.00 19.77 6.87
N ASN A 36 10.93 20.48 6.57
CA ASN A 36 10.98 21.82 5.99
C ASN A 36 10.56 22.86 7.03
N LYS A 37 11.16 24.05 6.97
CA LYS A 37 10.76 25.19 7.78
C LYS A 37 9.26 25.46 7.58
N ASP A 38 8.53 25.63 8.67
CA ASP A 38 7.08 25.86 8.69
C ASP A 38 6.22 24.74 8.08
N GLY A 39 6.83 23.56 7.84
CA GLY A 39 6.15 22.37 7.34
C GLY A 39 5.54 21.51 8.45
N VAL A 40 4.77 20.51 8.05
CA VAL A 40 4.13 19.52 8.97
C VAL A 40 4.71 18.11 8.84
N VAL A 41 5.54 17.86 7.82
CA VAL A 41 6.16 16.55 7.58
C VAL A 41 7.38 16.39 8.48
N THR A 42 7.40 15.29 9.24
CA THR A 42 8.48 14.92 10.15
C THR A 42 8.93 13.48 9.86
N ALA A 43 10.02 13.05 10.47
CA ALA A 43 10.47 11.66 10.40
C ALA A 43 9.48 10.65 11.01
N GLY A 44 8.49 11.09 11.77
CA GLY A 44 7.50 10.22 12.41
C GLY A 44 6.17 10.12 11.66
N ASN A 45 5.97 10.94 10.61
CA ASN A 45 4.74 10.95 9.82
C ASN A 45 4.99 10.88 8.30
N ALA A 46 6.16 10.40 7.92
CA ALA A 46 6.56 10.09 6.56
C ALA A 46 7.15 8.68 6.52
N SER A 47 6.97 7.99 5.42
CA SER A 47 7.62 6.69 5.19
C SER A 47 9.14 6.85 5.05
N GLY A 48 9.89 5.82 5.45
CA GLY A 48 11.31 5.71 5.11
C GLY A 48 11.50 5.40 3.63
N ILE A 49 12.70 5.70 3.12
CA ILE A 49 13.17 5.22 1.80
C ILE A 49 13.88 3.90 2.08
N ASN A 50 13.38 2.81 1.52
CA ASN A 50 13.83 1.47 1.84
C ASN A 50 14.10 0.66 0.58
N ASP A 51 14.90 -0.38 0.72
CA ASP A 51 15.04 -1.43 -0.28
C ASP A 51 13.90 -2.46 -0.09
N GLY A 52 13.49 -3.09 -1.18
CA GLY A 52 12.48 -4.12 -1.11
C GLY A 52 12.21 -4.75 -2.47
N ALA A 53 11.66 -5.95 -2.45
CA ALA A 53 11.21 -6.66 -3.64
C ALA A 53 9.90 -7.38 -3.38
N ALA A 54 9.06 -7.46 -4.39
CA ALA A 54 7.82 -8.22 -4.36
C ALA A 54 7.55 -8.77 -5.76
N ALA A 55 6.90 -9.91 -5.84
CA ALA A 55 6.53 -10.53 -7.11
C ALA A 55 5.15 -11.15 -7.02
N VAL A 56 4.41 -11.06 -8.12
CA VAL A 56 3.15 -11.78 -8.34
C VAL A 56 3.19 -12.46 -9.70
N ILE A 57 2.50 -13.59 -9.81
CA ILE A 57 2.32 -14.28 -11.08
C ILE A 57 0.94 -13.94 -11.60
N VAL A 58 0.88 -13.46 -12.84
CA VAL A 58 -0.35 -13.12 -13.55
C VAL A 58 -0.47 -14.00 -14.79
N MET A 59 -1.63 -14.60 -14.97
CA MET A 59 -1.90 -15.42 -16.14
C MET A 59 -3.39 -15.38 -16.51
N SER A 60 -3.74 -15.88 -17.69
CA SER A 60 -5.14 -16.06 -18.05
C SER A 60 -5.77 -17.22 -17.26
N GLU A 61 -7.10 -17.21 -17.14
CA GLU A 61 -7.85 -18.28 -16.48
C GLU A 61 -7.60 -19.63 -17.18
N GLU A 62 -7.53 -19.63 -18.53
CA GLU A 62 -7.25 -20.83 -19.33
C GLU A 62 -5.87 -21.40 -18.99
N LYS A 63 -4.86 -20.52 -18.84
CA LYS A 63 -3.50 -20.95 -18.49
C LYS A 63 -3.41 -21.49 -17.07
N ALA A 64 -4.14 -20.90 -16.13
CA ALA A 64 -4.21 -21.41 -14.75
C ALA A 64 -4.82 -22.83 -14.72
N LYS A 65 -5.90 -23.04 -15.47
CA LYS A 65 -6.54 -24.37 -15.62
C LYS A 65 -5.60 -25.39 -16.29
N GLU A 66 -4.94 -25.00 -17.37
CA GLU A 66 -3.96 -25.86 -18.08
C GLU A 66 -2.83 -26.33 -17.15
N LEU A 67 -2.33 -25.43 -16.31
CA LEU A 67 -1.23 -25.70 -15.38
C LEU A 67 -1.68 -26.33 -14.05
N GLY A 68 -2.98 -26.44 -13.80
CA GLY A 68 -3.52 -26.93 -12.53
C GLY A 68 -3.21 -26.01 -11.35
N VAL A 69 -3.02 -24.70 -11.60
CA VAL A 69 -2.70 -23.71 -10.57
C VAL A 69 -3.99 -23.11 -10.03
N LYS A 70 -4.14 -23.11 -8.70
CA LYS A 70 -5.24 -22.40 -8.05
C LYS A 70 -4.89 -20.91 -8.01
N ALA A 71 -5.61 -20.09 -8.80
CA ALA A 71 -5.51 -18.64 -8.70
C ALA A 71 -6.19 -18.14 -7.42
N GLN A 72 -5.61 -17.12 -6.78
CA GLN A 72 -6.15 -16.54 -5.55
C GLN A 72 -7.26 -15.53 -5.83
N VAL A 73 -7.06 -14.70 -6.85
CA VAL A 73 -7.96 -13.60 -7.18
C VAL A 73 -8.10 -13.42 -8.68
N GLU A 74 -9.21 -12.81 -9.06
CA GLU A 74 -9.44 -12.26 -10.39
C GLU A 74 -9.10 -10.75 -10.38
N TRP A 75 -8.37 -10.29 -11.40
CA TRP A 75 -8.12 -8.89 -11.65
C TRP A 75 -9.34 -8.24 -12.31
N LEU A 76 -10.07 -7.40 -11.59
CA LEU A 76 -11.23 -6.69 -12.14
C LEU A 76 -10.83 -5.49 -12.98
N GLY A 77 -9.75 -4.83 -12.62
CA GLY A 77 -9.24 -3.71 -13.39
C GLY A 77 -8.21 -2.86 -12.67
N GLY A 78 -7.59 -1.97 -13.43
CA GLY A 78 -6.67 -0.96 -12.94
C GLY A 78 -6.82 0.36 -13.69
N CYS A 79 -6.52 1.47 -13.01
CA CYS A 79 -6.53 2.81 -13.59
C CYS A 79 -5.37 3.65 -13.07
N LEU A 80 -4.90 4.52 -13.96
CA LEU A 80 -4.07 5.66 -13.61
C LEU A 80 -4.94 6.91 -13.52
N GLY A 81 -4.65 7.79 -12.58
CA GLY A 81 -5.25 9.11 -12.42
C GLY A 81 -4.18 10.19 -12.37
N GLY A 82 -4.46 11.38 -12.90
CA GLY A 82 -3.59 12.54 -12.84
C GLY A 82 -4.20 13.63 -11.95
N VAL A 83 -3.34 14.33 -11.21
CA VAL A 83 -3.65 15.50 -10.39
C VAL A 83 -2.57 16.56 -10.57
N ASP A 84 -2.78 17.76 -10.06
CA ASP A 84 -1.74 18.80 -10.03
C ASP A 84 -0.50 18.25 -9.28
N PRO A 85 0.71 18.31 -9.85
CA PRO A 85 1.95 17.84 -9.21
C PRO A 85 2.19 18.41 -7.82
N ARG A 86 1.71 19.62 -7.52
CA ARG A 86 1.84 20.25 -6.19
C ARG A 86 1.04 19.55 -5.10
N ILE A 87 0.03 18.78 -5.48
CA ILE A 87 -0.79 17.97 -4.58
C ILE A 87 -0.74 16.48 -4.96
N MET A 88 0.42 16.01 -5.41
CA MET A 88 0.59 14.66 -5.96
C MET A 88 0.08 13.54 -5.03
N GLY A 89 0.12 13.78 -3.72
CA GLY A 89 -0.32 12.80 -2.72
C GLY A 89 -1.78 12.37 -2.85
N VAL A 90 -2.65 13.19 -3.45
CA VAL A 90 -4.06 12.83 -3.69
C VAL A 90 -4.30 12.12 -5.03
N GLY A 91 -3.25 11.73 -5.75
CA GLY A 91 -3.35 10.91 -6.95
C GLY A 91 -4.24 9.67 -6.82
N PRO A 92 -4.18 8.93 -5.68
CA PRO A 92 -5.07 7.80 -5.41
C PRO A 92 -6.56 8.12 -5.51
N VAL A 93 -6.97 9.35 -5.17
CA VAL A 93 -8.38 9.78 -5.30
C VAL A 93 -8.81 9.75 -6.76
N ALA A 94 -8.00 10.35 -7.64
CA ALA A 94 -8.28 10.39 -9.07
C ALA A 94 -8.30 8.99 -9.70
N SER A 95 -7.31 8.15 -9.39
CA SER A 95 -7.21 6.79 -9.96
C SER A 95 -8.32 5.88 -9.45
N THR A 96 -8.61 5.89 -8.15
CA THR A 96 -9.64 5.05 -7.53
C THR A 96 -11.03 5.45 -8.00
N THR A 97 -11.37 6.75 -7.98
CA THR A 97 -12.67 7.23 -8.45
C THR A 97 -12.92 6.84 -9.92
N LYS A 98 -11.90 7.01 -10.77
CA LYS A 98 -11.97 6.60 -12.17
C LYS A 98 -12.18 5.09 -12.32
N LEU A 99 -11.50 4.28 -11.52
CA LEU A 99 -11.61 2.83 -11.57
C LEU A 99 -12.98 2.35 -11.09
N LEU A 100 -13.46 2.85 -9.96
CA LEU A 100 -14.79 2.53 -9.43
C LEU A 100 -15.89 2.87 -10.45
N LYS A 101 -15.82 4.06 -11.05
CA LYS A 101 -16.77 4.45 -12.11
C LYS A 101 -16.73 3.49 -13.31
N ARG A 102 -15.53 3.08 -13.74
CA ARG A 102 -15.34 2.14 -14.87
C ARG A 102 -15.93 0.77 -14.58
N LEU A 103 -15.84 0.31 -13.34
CA LEU A 103 -16.36 -0.99 -12.90
C LEU A 103 -17.82 -0.93 -12.44
N ASN A 104 -18.46 0.25 -12.48
CA ASN A 104 -19.79 0.50 -11.93
C ASN A 104 -19.90 0.07 -10.45
N MET A 105 -18.86 0.39 -9.67
CA MET A 105 -18.72 0.10 -8.25
C MET A 105 -18.66 1.40 -7.44
N THR A 106 -18.88 1.27 -6.14
CA THR A 106 -18.67 2.29 -5.13
C THR A 106 -17.61 1.83 -4.13
N ILE A 107 -17.19 2.71 -3.22
CA ILE A 107 -16.25 2.33 -2.18
C ILE A 107 -16.86 1.31 -1.18
N ASP A 108 -18.16 1.33 -1.03
CA ASP A 108 -18.89 0.44 -0.12
C ASP A 108 -18.94 -1.01 -0.62
N ASP A 109 -18.72 -1.23 -1.91
CA ASP A 109 -18.62 -2.56 -2.54
C ASP A 109 -17.27 -3.24 -2.26
N LEU A 110 -16.35 -2.56 -1.59
CA LEU A 110 -15.03 -3.07 -1.28
C LEU A 110 -14.94 -3.50 0.19
N ASP A 111 -14.38 -4.68 0.42
CA ASP A 111 -14.23 -5.25 1.76
C ASP A 111 -13.00 -4.72 2.48
N ILE A 112 -11.87 -4.57 1.78
CA ILE A 112 -10.61 -4.07 2.36
C ILE A 112 -9.82 -3.21 1.36
N TYR A 113 -8.95 -2.33 1.91
CA TYR A 113 -8.10 -1.43 1.14
C TYR A 113 -6.65 -1.49 1.62
N GLU A 114 -5.72 -1.51 0.69
CA GLU A 114 -4.30 -1.22 0.90
C GLU A 114 -3.97 0.09 0.19
N ALA A 115 -3.83 1.17 0.94
CA ALA A 115 -3.44 2.48 0.44
C ALA A 115 -2.03 2.80 0.94
N ASN A 116 -1.08 3.02 0.03
CA ASN A 116 0.30 3.25 0.42
C ASN A 116 0.46 4.56 1.21
N GLU A 117 1.13 4.47 2.34
CA GLU A 117 1.38 5.58 3.26
C GLU A 117 2.73 6.26 2.95
N ALA A 118 2.81 7.00 1.85
CA ALA A 118 4.02 7.80 1.60
C ALA A 118 4.19 8.89 2.68
N PHE A 119 3.08 9.54 3.07
CA PHE A 119 3.01 10.56 4.12
C PHE A 119 1.67 10.44 4.87
N ALA A 120 1.66 10.66 6.18
CA ALA A 120 0.43 10.61 6.97
C ALA A 120 -0.62 11.64 6.51
N ALA A 121 -0.18 12.87 6.24
CA ALA A 121 -1.08 13.93 5.74
C ALA A 121 -1.75 13.52 4.42
N GLN A 122 -0.98 12.93 3.50
CA GLN A 122 -1.49 12.40 2.23
C GLN A 122 -2.49 11.25 2.47
N SER A 123 -2.17 10.30 3.35
CA SER A 123 -3.03 9.16 3.65
C SER A 123 -4.37 9.62 4.25
N VAL A 124 -4.33 10.60 5.16
CA VAL A 124 -5.54 11.21 5.74
C VAL A 124 -6.39 11.92 4.69
N ALA A 125 -5.77 12.69 3.77
CA ALA A 125 -6.48 13.36 2.69
C ALA A 125 -7.18 12.35 1.77
N VAL A 126 -6.45 11.32 1.31
CA VAL A 126 -7.01 10.24 0.48
C VAL A 126 -8.15 9.52 1.18
N GLY A 127 -7.96 9.17 2.46
CA GLY A 127 -9.00 8.47 3.23
C GLY A 127 -10.27 9.28 3.40
N LYS A 128 -10.15 10.61 3.59
CA LYS A 128 -11.30 11.53 3.67
C LYS A 128 -12.03 11.66 2.34
N ASP A 129 -11.30 11.89 1.24
CA ASP A 129 -11.88 12.12 -0.08
C ASP A 129 -12.55 10.87 -0.64
N LEU A 130 -11.95 9.70 -0.42
CA LEU A 130 -12.52 8.40 -0.82
C LEU A 130 -13.49 7.83 0.22
N LYS A 131 -13.64 8.48 1.38
CA LYS A 131 -14.51 8.01 2.49
C LYS A 131 -14.17 6.60 2.96
N PHE A 132 -12.88 6.31 3.10
CA PHE A 132 -12.44 5.00 3.59
C PHE A 132 -12.96 4.71 5.00
N ASP A 133 -13.49 3.51 5.19
CA ASP A 133 -13.66 2.94 6.53
C ASP A 133 -12.29 2.53 7.07
N LEU A 134 -11.86 3.17 8.15
CA LEU A 134 -10.55 2.92 8.75
C LEU A 134 -10.41 1.49 9.30
N ASN A 135 -11.51 0.78 9.57
CA ASN A 135 -11.48 -0.61 9.99
C ASN A 135 -11.18 -1.58 8.82
N LYS A 136 -11.22 -1.09 7.59
CA LYS A 136 -10.92 -1.84 6.37
C LYS A 136 -9.58 -1.43 5.73
N LEU A 137 -8.90 -0.42 6.28
CA LEU A 137 -7.72 0.20 5.69
C LEU A 137 -6.43 -0.32 6.32
N ASN A 138 -5.47 -0.80 5.50
CA ASN A 138 -4.12 -1.17 5.92
C ASN A 138 -4.11 -2.05 7.19
N LEU A 139 -4.86 -3.14 7.19
CA LEU A 139 -5.17 -3.96 8.36
C LEU A 139 -3.95 -4.49 9.13
N THR A 140 -2.82 -4.58 8.49
CA THR A 140 -1.55 -5.07 9.07
C THR A 140 -0.47 -3.99 9.14
N GLY A 141 -0.88 -2.73 9.06
CA GLY A 141 0.03 -1.57 9.07
C GLY A 141 0.41 -1.12 7.67
N GLY A 142 1.05 0.05 7.59
CA GLY A 142 1.41 0.70 6.33
C GLY A 142 2.86 1.17 6.28
N ALA A 143 3.20 1.87 5.20
CA ALA A 143 4.58 2.22 4.86
C ALA A 143 5.27 3.17 5.84
N ILE A 144 4.53 3.94 6.63
CA ILE A 144 5.15 4.82 7.66
C ILE A 144 5.92 3.98 8.68
N ALA A 145 5.37 2.81 9.06
CA ALA A 145 6.05 1.88 9.97
C ALA A 145 6.93 0.86 9.24
N LEU A 146 6.47 0.32 8.12
CA LEU A 146 7.10 -0.80 7.42
C LEU A 146 8.15 -0.38 6.40
N GLY A 147 8.12 0.88 5.95
CA GLY A 147 8.99 1.38 4.89
C GLY A 147 8.33 1.43 3.50
N HIS A 148 8.96 2.20 2.60
CA HIS A 148 8.46 2.46 1.25
C HIS A 148 9.54 2.20 0.20
N PRO A 149 9.74 0.94 -0.22
CA PRO A 149 10.60 0.62 -1.35
C PRO A 149 9.94 1.09 -2.64
N VAL A 150 10.23 2.34 -3.05
CA VAL A 150 9.48 3.09 -4.08
C VAL A 150 9.23 2.29 -5.35
N GLY A 151 10.24 1.57 -5.86
CA GLY A 151 10.10 0.73 -7.05
C GLY A 151 9.31 -0.57 -6.85
N ALA A 152 9.13 -1.02 -5.61
CA ALA A 152 8.45 -2.28 -5.29
C ALA A 152 7.09 -2.08 -4.59
N SER A 153 6.81 -0.90 -4.05
CA SER A 153 5.65 -0.66 -3.18
C SER A 153 4.31 -1.01 -3.81
N GLY A 154 4.13 -0.79 -5.12
CA GLY A 154 2.90 -1.18 -5.80
C GLY A 154 2.62 -2.68 -5.69
N CYS A 155 3.62 -3.50 -5.99
CA CYS A 155 3.52 -4.95 -5.86
C CYS A 155 3.48 -5.38 -4.38
N ARG A 156 4.24 -4.71 -3.48
CA ARG A 156 4.26 -5.01 -2.05
C ARG A 156 2.88 -4.83 -1.42
N ILE A 157 2.19 -3.68 -1.63
CA ILE A 157 0.84 -3.47 -1.08
C ILE A 157 -0.17 -4.45 -1.69
N PHE A 158 0.02 -4.82 -2.96
CA PHE A 158 -0.82 -5.81 -3.60
C PHE A 158 -0.67 -7.20 -2.97
N VAL A 159 0.56 -7.64 -2.69
CA VAL A 159 0.82 -8.90 -1.96
C VAL A 159 0.22 -8.85 -0.55
N THR A 160 0.34 -7.71 0.15
CA THR A 160 -0.29 -7.51 1.47
C THR A 160 -1.81 -7.59 1.37
N LEU A 161 -2.41 -6.98 0.33
CA LEU A 161 -3.84 -7.06 0.07
C LEU A 161 -4.29 -8.51 -0.08
N LEU A 162 -3.61 -9.31 -0.91
CA LEU A 162 -3.94 -10.73 -1.11
C LEU A 162 -3.89 -11.53 0.19
N ALA A 163 -2.82 -11.34 0.98
CA ALA A 163 -2.67 -12.01 2.26
C ALA A 163 -3.78 -11.60 3.27
N ASN A 164 -4.16 -10.31 3.29
CA ASN A 164 -5.25 -9.83 4.12
C ASN A 164 -6.62 -10.33 3.65
N MET A 165 -6.86 -10.42 2.33
CA MET A 165 -8.08 -11.03 1.78
C MET A 165 -8.21 -12.49 2.22
N GLU A 166 -7.15 -13.28 2.08
CA GLU A 166 -7.13 -14.68 2.52
C GLU A 166 -7.40 -14.81 4.03
N ARG A 167 -6.68 -14.01 4.85
CA ARG A 167 -6.79 -14.04 6.31
C ARG A 167 -8.17 -13.64 6.84
N THR A 168 -8.85 -12.71 6.18
CA THR A 168 -10.14 -12.15 6.64
C THR A 168 -11.35 -12.77 5.94
N GLY A 169 -11.15 -13.50 4.85
CA GLY A 169 -12.22 -13.98 3.98
C GLY A 169 -12.84 -12.88 3.10
N ALA A 170 -12.19 -11.72 2.99
CA ALA A 170 -12.64 -10.61 2.16
C ALA A 170 -12.76 -11.02 0.70
N LYS A 171 -13.83 -10.60 0.04
CA LYS A 171 -14.13 -10.97 -1.35
C LYS A 171 -13.62 -9.94 -2.36
N THR A 172 -13.57 -8.67 -1.98
CA THR A 172 -13.13 -7.56 -2.84
C THR A 172 -12.07 -6.74 -2.16
N GLY A 173 -11.04 -6.36 -2.91
CA GLY A 173 -9.93 -5.59 -2.38
C GLY A 173 -9.41 -4.54 -3.36
N LEU A 174 -9.00 -3.39 -2.80
CA LEU A 174 -8.36 -2.28 -3.52
C LEU A 174 -6.91 -2.13 -3.07
N ALA A 175 -5.99 -2.03 -4.01
CA ALA A 175 -4.66 -1.48 -3.77
C ALA A 175 -4.50 -0.15 -4.52
N THR A 176 -4.00 0.88 -3.83
CA THR A 176 -3.80 2.21 -4.42
C THR A 176 -2.56 2.91 -3.85
N LEU A 177 -1.91 3.71 -4.69
CA LEU A 177 -0.75 4.51 -4.29
C LEU A 177 -0.63 5.78 -5.11
N CYS A 178 -0.01 6.80 -4.52
CA CYS A 178 0.42 7.99 -5.24
C CYS A 178 1.75 7.74 -5.97
N ILE A 179 1.98 8.50 -7.02
CA ILE A 179 3.19 8.42 -7.86
C ILE A 179 3.69 9.84 -8.07
N GLY A 180 5.01 10.03 -7.99
CA GLY A 180 5.65 11.32 -8.24
C GLY A 180 5.24 11.93 -9.59
N GLY A 181 5.16 13.26 -9.64
CA GLY A 181 4.71 13.99 -10.82
C GLY A 181 3.19 14.26 -10.89
N GLY A 182 2.43 13.91 -9.85
CA GLY A 182 0.99 14.16 -9.79
C GLY A 182 0.15 13.02 -10.34
N MET A 183 0.52 11.79 -10.02
CA MET A 183 -0.20 10.60 -10.50
C MET A 183 -0.66 9.71 -9.34
N GLY A 184 -1.66 8.88 -9.63
CA GLY A 184 -2.08 7.76 -8.78
C GLY A 184 -2.30 6.51 -9.62
N CYS A 185 -2.11 5.37 -9.00
CA CYS A 185 -2.45 4.06 -9.57
C CYS A 185 -3.35 3.32 -8.60
N SER A 186 -4.37 2.67 -9.14
CA SER A 186 -5.30 1.85 -8.35
C SER A 186 -5.63 0.57 -9.11
N CYS A 187 -5.78 -0.51 -8.36
CA CYS A 187 -6.31 -1.78 -8.89
C CYS A 187 -7.33 -2.39 -7.93
N ILE A 188 -8.30 -3.09 -8.48
CA ILE A 188 -9.32 -3.83 -7.73
C ILE A 188 -9.29 -5.28 -8.18
N VAL A 189 -9.38 -6.17 -7.18
CA VAL A 189 -9.42 -7.62 -7.36
C VAL A 189 -10.61 -8.22 -6.62
N ARG A 190 -11.00 -9.42 -7.05
CA ARG A 190 -12.03 -10.23 -6.41
C ARG A 190 -11.46 -11.62 -6.10
N ALA A 191 -11.71 -12.12 -4.88
CA ALA A 191 -11.35 -13.48 -4.49
C ALA A 191 -12.06 -14.52 -5.38
N LEU A 192 -11.34 -15.55 -5.77
CA LEU A 192 -11.90 -16.73 -6.40
C LEU A 192 -12.24 -17.75 -5.31
N ASP A 193 -13.34 -18.49 -5.50
CA ASP A 193 -13.80 -19.54 -4.56
C ASP A 193 -12.89 -20.76 -4.53
#